data_0a6c8c4134ee995828c7bb0c228506fa
#
_entry.id   0a6c8c4134ee995828c7bb0c228506fa
#
_cell.length_a   1.000
_cell.length_b   1.000
_cell.length_c   1.000
_cell.angle_alpha   90.00
_cell.angle_beta   90.00
_cell.angle_gamma   90.00
#
_symmetry.space_group_name_H-M   'P 1'
#
loop_
_entity.id
_entity.type
_entity.pdbx_description
1 polymer ?
#
loop_
_entity_poly.entity_id
_entity_poly.type
_entity_poly.pdbx_seq_one_letter_code
_entity_poly.pdbx_strand_id
1 'polypeptide(L)'
;QTAYYCIALSPENYVDAKVRTSGRKLTVTSANRKLEFKFNKSIKVTVEKESTGTVVYISLMPILKKAGRTALSMELHASGVIDHSDAEITLDMQNPGSLFAGFGGNFRLQNPAADPKVIDYCLENLRVAYGRVEFPWRLWQPEEESDPIAVAQNGGLNKRVEESFLMAKRLKAMGMPVILSCWFPPAWAIDGGPASYARQGGVIAYRLDSRKKEKIYKSMADYLLYAKRYYGIEFSMFSFNESDLGIDVLHTPQEHADFIKEFGAYLAELNLPTRMLLGDNSDATTFDFILPALNNSETHKYIGAVSFHSWRGCDDVTLKKWADAAKAINVPLLVGEGSTDAAAHGYAEIFNESTFALYEINLYTRICAICQPLSILQWQLTSDYSLLWGDGIYGSKGPLRPTQRFWNIKQLASTPADALAIPVSSSKKNVNCAAFGNMVRGEYAVHMVNNGADCEAVISGIPAEVKELKVYVTNTKDCMKETAVKVENGLVRVHLPAISFITLLSDK
;
A
#
# COMPACT_ATOMS: atom_id res chain seq x y z
N GLN A 1 0.04 21.85 -23.22
CA GLN A 1 -0.51 20.61 -22.66
C GLN A 1 -1.41 19.95 -23.70
N THR A 2 -1.33 18.63 -23.83
CA THR A 2 -2.17 17.82 -24.70
C THR A 2 -3.24 17.14 -23.84
N ALA A 3 -4.48 17.15 -24.31
CA ALA A 3 -5.56 16.42 -23.65
C ALA A 3 -5.73 15.04 -24.28
N TYR A 4 -5.79 14.01 -23.47
CA TYR A 4 -5.98 12.63 -23.87
C TYR A 4 -7.20 12.03 -23.18
N TYR A 5 -7.83 11.05 -23.85
CA TYR A 5 -8.66 10.03 -23.24
C TYR A 5 -7.83 8.76 -23.13
N CYS A 6 -7.75 8.17 -21.94
CA CYS A 6 -6.92 6.99 -21.70
C CYS A 6 -7.81 5.75 -21.51
N ILE A 7 -7.39 4.64 -22.10
CA ILE A 7 -7.99 3.33 -21.89
C ILE A 7 -6.90 2.42 -21.35
N ALA A 8 -6.97 2.08 -20.07
CA ALA A 8 -6.10 1.10 -19.45
C ALA A 8 -6.71 -0.30 -19.66
N LEU A 9 -5.91 -1.22 -20.18
CA LEU A 9 -6.31 -2.60 -20.40
C LEU A 9 -5.77 -3.46 -19.28
N SER A 10 -6.64 -4.08 -18.50
CA SER A 10 -6.27 -5.00 -17.44
C SER A 10 -5.37 -6.11 -17.97
N PRO A 11 -4.19 -6.34 -17.40
CA PRO A 11 -3.26 -7.37 -17.85
C PRO A 11 -3.84 -8.78 -17.71
N GLU A 12 -4.70 -9.02 -16.73
CA GLU A 12 -5.35 -10.31 -16.48
C GLU A 12 -6.36 -10.64 -17.60
N ASN A 13 -7.04 -9.63 -18.12
CA ASN A 13 -8.09 -9.78 -19.11
C ASN A 13 -7.64 -9.53 -20.57
N TYR A 14 -6.53 -8.81 -20.74
CA TYR A 14 -6.03 -8.40 -22.06
C TYR A 14 -4.56 -8.76 -22.24
N VAL A 15 -4.20 -10.00 -21.87
CA VAL A 15 -2.88 -10.55 -22.17
C VAL A 15 -2.62 -10.50 -23.67
N ASP A 16 -1.45 -10.00 -24.06
CA ASP A 16 -1.04 -9.84 -25.47
C ASP A 16 -2.01 -9.04 -26.33
N ALA A 17 -2.62 -8.01 -25.75
CA ALA A 17 -3.55 -7.13 -26.47
C ALA A 17 -2.92 -6.53 -27.72
N LYS A 18 -3.61 -6.67 -28.85
CA LYS A 18 -3.28 -6.04 -30.13
C LYS A 18 -4.19 -4.86 -30.37
N VAL A 19 -3.60 -3.68 -30.47
CA VAL A 19 -4.33 -2.44 -30.73
C VAL A 19 -4.15 -2.06 -32.20
N ARG A 20 -5.26 -1.82 -32.90
CA ARG A 20 -5.29 -1.37 -34.31
C ARG A 20 -6.16 -0.14 -34.42
N THR A 21 -5.73 0.81 -35.24
CA THR A 21 -6.47 2.04 -35.51
C THR A 21 -6.66 2.23 -37.02
N SER A 22 -7.82 2.72 -37.41
CA SER A 22 -8.13 3.08 -38.78
C SER A 22 -9.13 4.23 -38.79
N GLY A 23 -8.66 5.44 -39.06
CA GLY A 23 -9.49 6.64 -39.16
C GLY A 23 -10.29 6.93 -37.88
N ARG A 24 -11.55 6.53 -37.86
CA ARG A 24 -12.49 6.73 -36.74
C ARG A 24 -12.67 5.47 -35.88
N LYS A 25 -11.90 4.43 -36.14
CA LYS A 25 -12.07 3.14 -35.47
C LYS A 25 -10.82 2.78 -34.70
N LEU A 26 -10.99 2.35 -33.45
CA LEU A 26 -9.99 1.70 -32.63
C LEU A 26 -10.49 0.29 -32.31
N THR A 27 -9.63 -0.69 -32.51
CA THR A 27 -9.93 -2.10 -32.20
C THR A 27 -8.85 -2.64 -31.26
N VAL A 28 -9.27 -3.21 -30.18
CA VAL A 28 -8.42 -3.95 -29.22
C VAL A 28 -8.84 -5.41 -29.29
N THR A 29 -7.88 -6.31 -29.53
CA THR A 29 -8.12 -7.76 -29.53
C THR A 29 -7.15 -8.43 -28.59
N SER A 30 -7.63 -9.40 -27.85
CA SER A 30 -6.84 -10.30 -27.01
C SER A 30 -7.47 -11.67 -27.12
N ALA A 31 -6.69 -12.73 -27.19
CA ALA A 31 -7.15 -14.12 -27.31
C ALA A 31 -8.59 -14.31 -27.86
N ASN A 32 -9.57 -14.29 -26.98
CA ASN A 32 -11.01 -14.52 -27.24
C ASN A 32 -11.89 -13.29 -26.96
N ARG A 33 -11.29 -12.08 -26.88
CA ARG A 33 -12.01 -10.83 -26.58
C ARG A 33 -11.69 -9.77 -27.62
N LYS A 34 -12.68 -8.92 -27.92
CA LYS A 34 -12.53 -7.80 -28.83
C LYS A 34 -13.34 -6.60 -28.33
N LEU A 35 -12.70 -5.44 -28.33
CA LEU A 35 -13.34 -4.14 -28.15
C LEU A 35 -13.23 -3.36 -29.44
N GLU A 36 -14.32 -2.80 -29.88
CA GLU A 36 -14.39 -1.90 -31.04
C GLU A 36 -14.94 -0.55 -30.58
N PHE A 37 -14.13 0.48 -30.76
CA PHE A 37 -14.54 1.87 -30.52
C PHE A 37 -14.72 2.57 -31.84
N LYS A 38 -15.88 3.18 -32.05
CA LYS A 38 -16.22 3.96 -33.25
C LYS A 38 -16.44 5.41 -32.83
N PHE A 39 -15.59 6.29 -33.28
CA PHE A 39 -15.58 7.70 -32.90
C PHE A 39 -16.33 8.56 -33.94
N ASN A 40 -16.90 9.68 -33.49
CA ASN A 40 -17.56 10.66 -34.33
C ASN A 40 -16.58 11.46 -35.24
N LYS A 41 -15.27 11.41 -34.96
CA LYS A 41 -14.19 12.03 -35.74
C LYS A 41 -12.94 11.14 -35.79
N SER A 42 -12.02 11.44 -36.71
CA SER A 42 -10.73 10.74 -36.78
C SER A 42 -9.91 10.97 -35.49
N ILE A 43 -9.25 9.93 -35.03
CA ILE A 43 -8.48 9.90 -33.81
C ILE A 43 -6.99 9.68 -34.13
N LYS A 44 -6.13 10.20 -33.20
CA LYS A 44 -4.72 9.85 -33.12
C LYS A 44 -4.49 9.07 -31.84
N VAL A 45 -3.85 7.93 -31.93
CA VAL A 45 -3.65 7.00 -30.82
C VAL A 45 -2.16 6.76 -30.60
N THR A 46 -1.76 6.73 -29.34
CA THR A 46 -0.48 6.21 -28.87
C THR A 46 -0.74 5.03 -27.96
N VAL A 47 0.04 3.98 -28.06
CA VAL A 47 -0.09 2.78 -27.22
C VAL A 47 1.21 2.64 -26.44
N GLU A 48 1.09 2.58 -25.14
CA GLU A 48 2.22 2.39 -24.22
C GLU A 48 2.04 1.08 -23.46
N LYS A 49 3.12 0.32 -23.35
CA LYS A 49 3.18 -0.87 -22.50
C LYS A 49 3.84 -0.45 -21.20
N GLU A 50 3.08 -0.51 -20.13
CA GLU A 50 3.52 -0.22 -18.78
C GLU A 50 3.62 -1.53 -17.99
N SER A 51 4.28 -1.50 -16.83
CA SER A 51 4.35 -2.65 -15.91
C SER A 51 2.96 -3.14 -15.48
N THR A 52 2.00 -2.22 -15.42
CA THR A 52 0.60 -2.48 -15.03
C THR A 52 -0.31 -2.88 -16.20
N GLY A 53 0.24 -3.01 -17.40
CA GLY A 53 -0.54 -3.42 -18.59
C GLY A 53 -0.34 -2.50 -19.80
N THR A 54 -1.30 -2.55 -20.73
CA THR A 54 -1.28 -1.72 -21.93
C THR A 54 -2.21 -0.54 -21.78
N VAL A 55 -1.68 0.68 -21.98
CA VAL A 55 -2.47 1.92 -21.96
C VAL A 55 -2.59 2.49 -23.38
N VAL A 56 -3.80 2.85 -23.74
CA VAL A 56 -4.13 3.44 -25.04
C VAL A 56 -4.51 4.90 -24.85
N TYR A 57 -3.69 5.82 -25.34
CA TYR A 57 -3.91 7.26 -25.26
C TYR A 57 -4.55 7.75 -26.55
N ILE A 58 -5.73 8.34 -26.47
CA ILE A 58 -6.46 8.92 -27.59
C ILE A 58 -6.37 10.44 -27.48
N SER A 59 -5.71 11.08 -28.44
CA SER A 59 -5.55 12.54 -28.43
C SER A 59 -6.91 13.22 -28.68
N LEU A 60 -7.35 14.01 -27.72
CA LEU A 60 -8.58 14.83 -27.83
C LEU A 60 -8.27 16.18 -28.48
N MET A 61 -7.13 16.78 -28.10
CA MET A 61 -6.70 18.07 -28.59
C MET A 61 -5.16 18.12 -28.54
N PRO A 62 -4.48 18.34 -29.67
CA PRO A 62 -3.00 18.34 -29.71
C PRO A 62 -2.37 19.50 -28.93
N ILE A 63 -3.09 20.63 -28.81
CA ILE A 63 -2.69 21.80 -28.02
C ILE A 63 -3.91 22.33 -27.29
N LEU A 64 -3.87 22.37 -25.96
CA LEU A 64 -4.90 23.01 -25.14
C LEU A 64 -4.80 24.53 -25.29
N LYS A 65 -5.77 25.13 -25.96
CA LYS A 65 -5.95 26.58 -25.99
C LYS A 65 -6.63 27.04 -24.69
N LYS A 66 -6.27 28.23 -24.21
CA LYS A 66 -6.96 28.85 -23.06
C LYS A 66 -8.47 28.89 -23.34
N ALA A 67 -9.28 28.37 -22.41
CA ALA A 67 -10.73 28.23 -22.53
C ALA A 67 -11.24 27.39 -23.73
N GLY A 68 -10.40 26.55 -24.34
CA GLY A 68 -10.80 25.66 -25.41
C GLY A 68 -11.69 24.51 -24.89
N ARG A 69 -12.75 24.19 -25.62
CA ARG A 69 -13.60 23.01 -25.38
C ARG A 69 -13.47 22.04 -26.55
N THR A 70 -13.41 20.76 -26.25
CA THR A 70 -13.48 19.69 -27.25
C THR A 70 -14.37 18.57 -26.75
N ALA A 71 -15.07 17.92 -27.68
CA ALA A 71 -15.88 16.76 -27.38
C ALA A 71 -15.50 15.63 -28.35
N LEU A 72 -15.45 14.43 -27.81
CA LEU A 72 -15.27 13.20 -28.54
C LEU A 72 -16.37 12.25 -28.07
N SER A 73 -17.25 11.83 -28.99
CA SER A 73 -18.23 10.78 -28.70
C SER A 73 -17.80 9.47 -29.38
N MET A 74 -18.12 8.36 -28.74
CA MET A 74 -17.80 7.04 -29.23
C MET A 74 -18.91 6.05 -28.93
N GLU A 75 -19.04 5.06 -29.83
CA GLU A 75 -19.77 3.83 -29.58
C GLU A 75 -18.76 2.76 -29.19
N LEU A 76 -19.00 2.03 -28.11
CA LEU A 76 -18.21 0.89 -27.69
C LEU A 76 -18.99 -0.39 -27.93
N HIS A 77 -18.39 -1.30 -28.68
CA HIS A 77 -18.90 -2.66 -28.87
C HIS A 77 -17.90 -3.67 -28.33
N ALA A 78 -18.30 -4.46 -27.32
CA ALA A 78 -17.54 -5.55 -26.78
C ALA A 78 -18.07 -6.89 -27.29
N SER A 79 -17.18 -7.78 -27.72
CA SER A 79 -17.51 -9.14 -28.14
C SER A 79 -16.44 -10.11 -27.70
N GLY A 80 -16.78 -11.40 -27.62
CA GLY A 80 -15.85 -12.46 -27.23
C GLY A 80 -16.55 -13.62 -26.56
N VAL A 81 -15.76 -14.58 -26.11
CA VAL A 81 -16.23 -15.70 -25.33
C VAL A 81 -16.06 -15.36 -23.83
N ILE A 82 -17.15 -15.46 -23.11
CA ILE A 82 -17.15 -15.31 -21.65
C ILE A 82 -16.77 -16.67 -21.06
N ASP A 83 -15.70 -16.73 -20.27
CA ASP A 83 -15.23 -17.95 -19.65
C ASP A 83 -15.82 -18.09 -18.25
N HIS A 84 -16.80 -18.99 -18.12
CA HIS A 84 -17.45 -19.39 -16.86
C HIS A 84 -16.92 -20.72 -16.31
N SER A 85 -15.82 -21.26 -16.87
CA SER A 85 -15.25 -22.51 -16.36
C SER A 85 -14.84 -22.36 -14.90
N ASP A 86 -14.86 -23.47 -14.17
CA ASP A 86 -14.49 -23.52 -12.76
C ASP A 86 -13.03 -23.07 -12.55
N ALA A 87 -12.76 -22.42 -11.43
CA ALA A 87 -11.43 -22.11 -10.95
C ALA A 87 -10.98 -23.23 -9.99
N GLU A 88 -9.91 -23.92 -10.32
CA GLU A 88 -9.28 -24.87 -9.40
C GLU A 88 -8.25 -24.13 -8.56
N ILE A 89 -8.41 -24.17 -7.24
CA ILE A 89 -7.55 -23.51 -6.27
C ILE A 89 -6.96 -24.55 -5.34
N THR A 90 -5.64 -24.56 -5.19
CA THR A 90 -4.93 -25.52 -4.34
C THR A 90 -4.12 -24.80 -3.27
N LEU A 91 -4.33 -25.20 -2.01
CA LEU A 91 -3.59 -24.72 -0.84
C LEU A 91 -2.47 -25.70 -0.50
N ASP A 92 -1.24 -25.20 -0.34
CA ASP A 92 -0.11 -25.98 0.15
C ASP A 92 0.09 -25.77 1.66
N MET A 93 -0.63 -26.56 2.44
CA MET A 93 -0.56 -26.50 3.90
C MET A 93 0.74 -27.09 4.48
N GLN A 94 1.53 -27.80 3.66
CA GLN A 94 2.75 -28.47 4.12
C GLN A 94 3.95 -27.49 4.16
N ASN A 95 3.90 -26.42 3.38
CA ASN A 95 4.99 -25.46 3.22
C ASN A 95 4.55 -24.04 3.58
N PRO A 96 4.14 -23.79 4.84
CA PRO A 96 3.73 -22.44 5.24
C PRO A 96 4.89 -21.45 5.08
N GLY A 97 4.58 -20.25 4.64
CA GLY A 97 5.52 -19.18 4.42
C GLY A 97 5.71 -18.25 5.60
N SER A 98 5.88 -16.94 5.30
CA SER A 98 6.17 -15.92 6.29
C SER A 98 4.96 -15.57 7.16
N LEU A 99 5.23 -15.02 8.34
CA LEU A 99 4.21 -14.48 9.23
C LEU A 99 3.53 -13.25 8.58
N PHE A 100 2.21 -13.25 8.57
CA PHE A 100 1.36 -12.10 8.31
C PHE A 100 0.72 -11.66 9.65
N ALA A 101 1.26 -10.63 10.27
CA ALA A 101 0.71 -10.12 11.53
C ALA A 101 -0.70 -9.53 11.36
N GLY A 102 -0.99 -9.07 10.15
CA GLY A 102 -2.28 -8.52 9.74
C GLY A 102 -2.14 -7.22 8.97
N PHE A 103 -3.27 -6.67 8.60
CA PHE A 103 -3.37 -5.38 7.93
C PHE A 103 -3.01 -4.25 8.88
N GLY A 104 -2.27 -3.24 8.42
CA GLY A 104 -1.85 -2.08 9.17
C GLY A 104 -2.31 -0.76 8.55
N GLY A 105 -1.89 0.36 9.12
CA GLY A 105 -2.24 1.67 8.59
C GLY A 105 -1.27 2.78 8.91
N ASN A 106 -1.29 3.78 8.04
CA ASN A 106 -0.64 5.06 8.22
C ASN A 106 -1.60 6.04 8.91
N PHE A 107 -1.08 6.74 9.92
CA PHE A 107 -1.81 7.69 10.75
C PHE A 107 -1.09 9.05 10.74
N ARG A 108 -0.81 9.56 9.53
CA ARG A 108 -0.24 10.89 9.36
C ARG A 108 -1.34 11.93 9.48
N LEU A 109 -1.32 12.69 10.58
CA LEU A 109 -2.34 13.68 10.88
C LEU A 109 -2.15 14.91 9.99
N GLN A 110 -3.09 15.19 9.10
CA GLN A 110 -3.00 16.30 8.13
C GLN A 110 -4.24 17.20 8.17
N ASN A 111 -5.39 16.67 8.57
CA ASN A 111 -6.65 17.38 8.62
C ASN A 111 -7.30 17.25 10.02
N PRO A 112 -7.06 18.20 10.93
CA PRO A 112 -7.57 18.10 12.30
C PRO A 112 -9.11 18.12 12.40
N ALA A 113 -9.82 18.53 11.35
CA ALA A 113 -11.28 18.53 11.33
C ALA A 113 -11.87 17.16 10.98
N ALA A 114 -11.24 16.39 10.09
CA ALA A 114 -11.76 15.12 9.59
C ALA A 114 -11.02 13.89 10.12
N ASP A 115 -9.69 13.98 10.31
CA ASP A 115 -8.86 12.84 10.73
C ASP A 115 -9.37 12.12 11.99
N PRO A 116 -9.73 12.80 13.09
CA PRO A 116 -10.16 12.10 14.29
C PRO A 116 -11.34 11.15 14.07
N LYS A 117 -12.35 11.58 13.34
CA LYS A 117 -13.55 10.78 13.06
C LYS A 117 -13.26 9.60 12.16
N VAL A 118 -12.39 9.78 11.16
CA VAL A 118 -11.98 8.70 10.25
C VAL A 118 -11.15 7.66 11.01
N ILE A 119 -10.19 8.12 11.82
CA ILE A 119 -9.36 7.25 12.66
C ILE A 119 -10.21 6.44 13.63
N ASP A 120 -11.15 7.09 14.33
CA ASP A 120 -12.05 6.43 15.26
C ASP A 120 -12.84 5.34 14.55
N TYR A 121 -13.49 5.68 13.44
CA TYR A 121 -14.26 4.71 12.65
C TYR A 121 -13.40 3.52 12.19
N CYS A 122 -12.20 3.78 11.67
CA CYS A 122 -11.31 2.73 11.20
C CYS A 122 -10.84 1.82 12.35
N LEU A 123 -10.39 2.40 13.47
CA LEU A 123 -9.90 1.61 14.61
C LEU A 123 -11.00 0.83 15.35
N GLU A 124 -12.24 1.30 15.31
CA GLU A 124 -13.40 0.59 15.87
C GLU A 124 -13.88 -0.57 14.98
N ASN A 125 -13.67 -0.48 13.67
CA ASN A 125 -14.28 -1.41 12.72
C ASN A 125 -13.28 -2.31 11.97
N LEU A 126 -11.97 -2.06 12.07
CA LEU A 126 -10.93 -2.85 11.46
C LEU A 126 -10.01 -3.45 12.53
N ARG A 127 -9.53 -4.67 12.31
CA ARG A 127 -8.40 -5.20 13.06
C ARG A 127 -7.12 -4.66 12.43
N VAL A 128 -6.51 -3.66 13.06
CA VAL A 128 -5.26 -3.05 12.63
C VAL A 128 -4.10 -3.64 13.44
N ALA A 129 -3.10 -4.21 12.76
CA ALA A 129 -1.98 -4.93 13.39
C ALA A 129 -0.73 -4.08 13.60
N TYR A 130 -0.53 -3.05 12.75
CA TYR A 130 0.61 -2.15 12.79
C TYR A 130 0.17 -0.72 12.53
N GLY A 131 0.80 0.25 13.19
CA GLY A 131 0.61 1.66 12.92
C GLY A 131 1.90 2.35 12.49
N ARG A 132 1.82 3.29 11.56
CA ARG A 132 2.93 4.16 11.16
C ARG A 132 2.51 5.61 11.36
N VAL A 133 3.34 6.39 12.08
CA VAL A 133 3.09 7.80 12.41
C VAL A 133 4.21 8.70 11.92
N GLU A 134 3.90 9.99 11.73
CA GLU A 134 4.88 10.99 11.33
C GLU A 134 5.80 11.38 12.50
N PHE A 135 7.09 11.50 12.23
CA PHE A 135 8.03 12.26 13.03
C PHE A 135 8.06 13.71 12.51
N PRO A 136 7.42 14.66 13.18
CA PRO A 136 7.40 16.05 12.74
C PRO A 136 8.71 16.76 13.14
N TRP A 137 9.83 16.30 12.59
CA TRP A 137 11.19 16.67 12.99
C TRP A 137 11.44 18.17 12.92
N ARG A 138 11.03 18.85 11.84
CA ARG A 138 11.19 20.31 11.72
C ARG A 138 10.50 21.13 12.81
N LEU A 139 9.50 20.53 13.49
CA LEU A 139 8.74 21.15 14.58
C LEU A 139 9.23 20.68 15.95
N TRP A 140 9.93 19.54 16.00
CA TRP A 140 10.55 19.01 17.19
C TRP A 140 11.78 19.84 17.60
N GLN A 141 12.66 20.15 16.65
CA GLN A 141 13.84 20.97 16.87
C GLN A 141 14.01 21.98 15.72
N PRO A 142 13.23 23.07 15.69
CA PRO A 142 13.31 24.07 14.62
C PRO A 142 14.65 24.81 14.59
N GLU A 143 15.28 25.00 15.75
CA GLU A 143 16.54 25.75 15.93
C GLU A 143 17.68 24.80 16.30
N GLU A 144 18.84 24.95 15.63
CA GLU A 144 19.99 24.05 15.78
C GLU A 144 20.52 23.97 17.21
N GLU A 145 20.62 25.09 17.91
CA GLU A 145 21.22 25.19 19.23
C GLU A 145 20.20 24.98 20.37
N SER A 146 18.95 24.71 20.06
CA SER A 146 17.93 24.41 21.08
C SER A 146 18.06 22.96 21.57
N ASP A 147 17.85 22.75 22.87
CA ASP A 147 17.63 21.42 23.44
C ASP A 147 16.12 21.13 23.37
N PRO A 148 15.67 20.24 22.44
CA PRO A 148 14.25 20.01 22.25
C PRO A 148 13.59 19.34 23.45
N ILE A 149 14.33 18.54 24.24
CA ILE A 149 13.83 17.93 25.48
C ILE A 149 13.58 19.02 26.53
N ALA A 150 14.53 19.92 26.72
CA ALA A 150 14.35 21.01 27.67
C ALA A 150 13.22 21.96 27.26
N VAL A 151 13.10 22.26 25.96
CA VAL A 151 11.97 23.05 25.41
C VAL A 151 10.65 22.39 25.74
N ALA A 152 10.52 21.09 25.47
CA ALA A 152 9.29 20.34 25.74
C ALA A 152 8.95 20.25 27.23
N GLN A 153 9.96 20.06 28.11
CA GLN A 153 9.77 20.02 29.56
C GLN A 153 9.30 21.36 30.14
N ASN A 154 9.69 22.46 29.52
CA ASN A 154 9.27 23.81 29.91
C ASN A 154 7.96 24.27 29.27
N GLY A 155 7.17 23.34 28.69
CA GLY A 155 5.87 23.63 28.09
C GLY A 155 5.93 24.18 26.66
N GLY A 156 7.10 24.17 26.02
CA GLY A 156 7.30 24.61 24.65
C GLY A 156 7.08 23.54 23.60
N LEU A 157 6.54 22.37 23.96
CA LEU A 157 6.28 21.28 23.00
C LEU A 157 5.29 21.76 21.93
N ASN A 158 5.68 21.66 20.67
CA ASN A 158 4.80 22.00 19.56
C ASN A 158 3.58 21.07 19.53
N LYS A 159 2.38 21.63 19.37
CA LYS A 159 1.11 20.90 19.38
C LYS A 159 1.09 19.73 18.39
N ARG A 160 1.64 19.91 17.20
CA ARG A 160 1.70 18.88 16.17
C ARG A 160 2.60 17.70 16.57
N VAL A 161 3.69 18.00 17.30
CA VAL A 161 4.57 16.98 17.87
C VAL A 161 3.87 16.21 18.97
N GLU A 162 3.15 16.91 19.84
CA GLU A 162 2.32 16.29 20.89
C GLU A 162 1.24 15.38 20.31
N GLU A 163 0.52 15.83 19.26
CA GLU A 163 -0.50 15.04 18.55
C GLU A 163 0.09 13.75 17.97
N SER A 164 1.32 13.80 17.43
CA SER A 164 2.00 12.59 16.94
C SER A 164 2.33 11.62 18.09
N PHE A 165 2.82 12.09 19.23
CA PHE A 165 3.02 11.25 20.40
C PHE A 165 1.71 10.64 20.92
N LEU A 166 0.66 11.43 21.01
CA LEU A 166 -0.65 10.95 21.47
C LEU A 166 -1.23 9.89 20.52
N MET A 167 -1.06 10.06 19.21
CA MET A 167 -1.47 9.06 18.24
C MET A 167 -0.67 7.77 18.40
N ALA A 168 0.65 7.85 18.50
CA ALA A 168 1.50 6.68 18.73
C ALA A 168 1.15 5.97 20.06
N LYS A 169 0.88 6.73 21.13
CA LYS A 169 0.44 6.19 22.42
C LYS A 169 -0.89 5.44 22.31
N ARG A 170 -1.84 5.99 21.57
CA ARG A 170 -3.13 5.35 21.30
C ARG A 170 -2.94 4.00 20.59
N LEU A 171 -2.15 3.97 19.51
CA LEU A 171 -1.89 2.73 18.77
C LEU A 171 -1.20 1.68 19.63
N LYS A 172 -0.19 2.08 20.42
CA LYS A 172 0.48 1.20 21.37
C LYS A 172 -0.48 0.64 22.43
N ALA A 173 -1.39 1.47 22.95
CA ALA A 173 -2.39 1.03 23.93
C ALA A 173 -3.36 -0.03 23.39
N MET A 174 -3.53 -0.06 22.05
CA MET A 174 -4.29 -1.08 21.34
C MET A 174 -3.44 -2.32 20.98
N GLY A 175 -2.18 -2.40 21.45
CA GLY A 175 -1.29 -3.53 21.21
C GLY A 175 -0.52 -3.50 19.90
N MET A 176 -0.55 -2.41 19.15
CA MET A 176 0.15 -2.31 17.87
C MET A 176 1.62 -1.92 18.06
N PRO A 177 2.57 -2.58 17.38
CA PRO A 177 3.87 -2.00 17.10
C PRO A 177 3.70 -0.72 16.27
N VAL A 178 4.46 0.32 16.62
CA VAL A 178 4.38 1.63 15.96
C VAL A 178 5.69 1.90 15.22
N ILE A 179 5.58 2.25 13.96
CA ILE A 179 6.67 2.67 13.08
C ILE A 179 6.69 4.19 13.04
N LEU A 180 7.87 4.78 13.12
CA LEU A 180 8.08 6.22 13.02
C LEU A 180 8.70 6.56 11.68
N SER A 181 8.10 7.47 10.93
CA SER A 181 8.63 7.91 9.64
C SER A 181 8.77 9.43 9.57
N CYS A 182 9.88 9.88 9.01
CA CYS A 182 10.24 11.28 8.93
C CYS A 182 10.09 11.80 7.49
N TRP A 183 9.43 12.95 7.34
CA TRP A 183 9.32 13.67 6.05
C TRP A 183 10.23 14.90 6.03
N PHE A 184 9.93 15.89 6.85
CA PHE A 184 10.50 17.24 6.76
C PHE A 184 11.67 17.46 7.70
N PRO A 185 12.91 17.67 7.18
CA PRO A 185 14.03 18.04 8.03
C PRO A 185 13.90 19.52 8.50
N PRO A 186 14.43 19.87 9.67
CA PRO A 186 14.56 21.26 10.07
C PRO A 186 15.58 21.98 9.19
N ALA A 187 15.41 23.30 9.05
CA ALA A 187 16.23 24.11 8.16
C ALA A 187 17.75 24.00 8.42
N TRP A 188 18.12 23.86 9.67
CA TRP A 188 19.52 23.74 10.07
C TRP A 188 20.17 22.40 9.66
N ALA A 189 19.39 21.35 9.46
CA ALA A 189 19.88 20.03 9.08
C ALA A 189 20.07 19.88 7.56
N ILE A 190 19.66 20.87 6.77
CA ILE A 190 19.72 20.84 5.31
C ILE A 190 21.07 21.40 4.83
N ASP A 191 21.78 20.64 3.97
CA ASP A 191 23.03 21.13 3.35
C ASP A 191 22.75 22.34 2.45
N GLY A 192 23.44 23.45 2.73
CA GLY A 192 23.20 24.74 2.08
C GLY A 192 21.88 25.44 2.45
N GLY A 193 21.10 24.87 3.39
CA GLY A 193 19.84 25.43 3.89
C GLY A 193 18.63 25.20 2.97
N PRO A 194 17.42 25.68 3.36
CA PRO A 194 16.17 25.37 2.67
C PRO A 194 16.07 25.84 1.21
N ALA A 195 16.91 26.78 0.79
CA ALA A 195 16.96 27.23 -0.61
C ALA A 195 17.74 26.27 -1.51
N SER A 196 18.52 25.32 -0.96
CA SER A 196 19.37 24.36 -1.65
C SER A 196 18.63 23.05 -1.98
N TYR A 197 17.37 23.15 -2.40
CA TYR A 197 16.60 21.96 -2.77
C TYR A 197 16.89 21.50 -4.20
N ALA A 198 16.82 20.20 -4.43
CA ALA A 198 16.70 19.60 -5.74
C ALA A 198 15.23 19.32 -6.08
N ARG A 199 14.92 19.23 -7.38
CA ARG A 199 13.63 18.71 -7.86
C ARG A 199 13.85 17.38 -8.54
N GLN A 200 13.24 16.34 -8.00
CA GLN A 200 13.31 14.99 -8.55
C GLN A 200 11.89 14.44 -8.66
N GLY A 201 11.50 13.91 -9.84
CA GLY A 201 10.14 13.41 -10.03
C GLY A 201 9.03 14.42 -9.74
N GLY A 202 9.32 15.73 -9.77
CA GLY A 202 8.34 16.80 -9.45
C GLY A 202 8.24 17.18 -7.97
N VAL A 203 8.93 16.48 -7.08
CA VAL A 203 8.97 16.75 -5.63
C VAL A 203 10.17 17.59 -5.22
N ILE A 204 10.10 18.20 -4.03
CA ILE A 204 11.22 18.93 -3.42
C ILE A 204 12.03 17.93 -2.58
N ALA A 205 13.32 17.91 -2.80
CA ALA A 205 14.24 16.99 -2.15
C ALA A 205 15.40 17.74 -1.48
N TYR A 206 15.69 17.42 -0.22
CA TYR A 206 16.75 18.03 0.57
C TYR A 206 17.81 17.00 0.94
N ARG A 207 19.09 17.34 0.71
CA ARG A 207 20.20 16.57 1.30
C ARG A 207 20.45 17.03 2.73
N LEU A 208 20.75 16.09 3.60
CA LEU A 208 21.15 16.39 4.97
C LEU A 208 22.63 16.83 4.99
N ASP A 209 22.94 17.80 5.88
CA ASP A 209 24.29 18.29 6.04
C ASP A 209 25.16 17.26 6.78
N SER A 210 26.02 16.59 6.04
CA SER A 210 26.93 15.56 6.57
C SER A 210 27.88 16.08 7.66
N ARG A 211 28.17 17.38 7.71
CA ARG A 211 29.01 18.02 8.74
C ARG A 211 28.29 18.11 10.09
N LYS A 212 26.95 18.00 10.07
CA LYS A 212 26.08 18.07 11.25
C LYS A 212 25.54 16.70 11.67
N LYS A 213 26.09 15.63 11.12
CA LYS A 213 25.62 14.26 11.33
C LYS A 213 25.34 13.91 12.79
N GLU A 214 26.27 14.22 13.68
CA GLU A 214 26.12 13.94 15.12
C GLU A 214 24.93 14.69 15.74
N LYS A 215 24.76 15.99 15.41
CA LYS A 215 23.60 16.77 15.87
C LYS A 215 22.28 16.22 15.30
N ILE A 216 22.29 15.80 14.04
CA ILE A 216 21.13 15.19 13.36
C ILE A 216 20.72 13.91 14.08
N TYR A 217 21.68 13.01 14.34
CA TYR A 217 21.42 11.75 15.05
C TYR A 217 20.94 11.99 16.47
N LYS A 218 21.57 12.93 17.18
CA LYS A 218 21.14 13.32 18.52
C LYS A 218 19.70 13.84 18.54
N SER A 219 19.36 14.75 17.62
CA SER A 219 18.00 15.32 17.50
C SER A 219 16.93 14.25 17.30
N MET A 220 17.19 13.29 16.42
CA MET A 220 16.27 12.18 16.15
C MET A 220 16.17 11.22 17.34
N ALA A 221 17.31 10.90 17.98
CA ALA A 221 17.33 10.04 19.17
C ALA A 221 16.65 10.71 20.37
N ASP A 222 16.81 12.02 20.55
CA ASP A 222 16.14 12.79 21.61
C ASP A 222 14.61 12.68 21.49
N TYR A 223 14.05 12.65 20.26
CA TYR A 223 12.61 12.40 20.04
C TYR A 223 12.21 11.01 20.55
N LEU A 224 12.99 9.98 20.21
CA LEU A 224 12.73 8.61 20.64
C LEU A 224 12.86 8.46 22.18
N LEU A 225 13.86 9.07 22.77
CA LEU A 225 14.06 9.08 24.22
C LEU A 225 12.93 9.83 24.95
N TYR A 226 12.49 10.96 24.40
CA TYR A 226 11.38 11.72 24.95
C TYR A 226 10.08 10.93 24.89
N ALA A 227 9.79 10.30 23.75
CA ALA A 227 8.64 9.41 23.57
C ALA A 227 8.64 8.27 24.59
N LYS A 228 9.79 7.59 24.77
CA LYS A 228 9.96 6.50 25.75
C LYS A 228 9.71 7.00 27.16
N ARG A 229 10.34 8.11 27.55
CA ARG A 229 10.32 8.63 28.92
C ARG A 229 8.98 9.21 29.33
N TYR A 230 8.33 10.00 28.45
CA TYR A 230 7.14 10.80 28.82
C TYR A 230 5.82 10.22 28.32
N TYR A 231 5.85 9.40 27.27
CA TYR A 231 4.66 8.77 26.71
C TYR A 231 4.67 7.24 26.84
N GLY A 232 5.80 6.67 27.29
CA GLY A 232 5.96 5.22 27.40
C GLY A 232 5.99 4.51 26.05
N ILE A 233 6.42 5.18 24.98
CA ILE A 233 6.41 4.66 23.62
C ILE A 233 7.83 4.22 23.24
N GLU A 234 7.96 2.99 22.77
CA GLU A 234 9.14 2.51 22.05
C GLU A 234 8.71 2.22 20.63
N PHE A 235 9.23 2.99 19.69
CA PHE A 235 8.96 2.76 18.27
C PHE A 235 9.70 1.50 17.81
N SER A 236 9.00 0.65 17.07
CA SER A 236 9.57 -0.60 16.57
C SER A 236 10.59 -0.38 15.46
N MET A 237 10.29 0.54 14.55
CA MET A 237 11.14 0.85 13.40
C MET A 237 11.12 2.35 13.08
N PHE A 238 12.16 2.80 12.37
CA PHE A 238 12.34 4.17 11.91
C PHE A 238 12.74 4.20 10.43
N SER A 239 12.26 5.21 9.69
CA SER A 239 12.66 5.50 8.30
C SER A 239 12.59 6.99 7.99
N PHE A 240 13.32 7.41 6.96
CA PHE A 240 12.93 8.57 6.15
C PHE A 240 11.94 8.08 5.09
N ASN A 241 10.83 8.80 4.93
CA ASN A 241 9.83 8.48 3.91
C ASN A 241 10.42 8.73 2.51
N GLU A 242 10.36 7.70 1.64
CA GLU A 242 10.69 7.82 0.22
C GLU A 242 11.99 8.59 -0.08
N SER A 243 13.04 8.30 0.68
CA SER A 243 14.32 8.99 0.53
C SER A 243 15.06 8.63 -0.77
N ASP A 244 14.63 7.61 -1.48
CA ASP A 244 15.05 7.27 -2.84
C ASP A 244 14.56 8.30 -3.89
N LEU A 245 13.36 8.82 -3.74
CA LEU A 245 12.77 9.88 -4.56
C LEU A 245 13.04 11.28 -3.98
N GLY A 246 13.23 11.37 -2.66
CA GLY A 246 13.45 12.63 -1.96
C GLY A 246 12.16 13.37 -1.62
N ILE A 247 11.24 12.70 -0.96
CA ILE A 247 10.08 13.31 -0.32
C ILE A 247 10.35 13.43 1.18
N ASP A 248 10.77 14.45 1.65
CA ASP A 248 11.54 15.66 1.47
C ASP A 248 13.05 15.42 1.67
N VAL A 249 13.45 14.32 2.31
CA VAL A 249 14.84 13.91 2.50
C VAL A 249 15.30 13.04 1.34
N LEU A 250 16.42 13.40 0.72
CA LEU A 250 17.02 12.65 -0.39
C LEU A 250 18.31 11.97 0.05
N HIS A 251 18.38 10.68 -0.17
CA HIS A 251 19.60 9.90 -0.06
C HIS A 251 20.01 9.30 -1.40
N THR A 252 21.31 9.12 -1.60
CA THR A 252 21.81 8.11 -2.54
C THR A 252 21.67 6.72 -1.92
N PRO A 253 21.73 5.63 -2.70
CA PRO A 253 21.76 4.28 -2.15
C PRO A 253 22.82 4.05 -1.07
N GLN A 254 24.01 4.65 -1.24
CA GLN A 254 25.09 4.54 -0.26
C GLN A 254 24.81 5.35 1.02
N GLU A 255 24.32 6.58 0.90
CA GLU A 255 23.93 7.40 2.06
C GLU A 255 22.86 6.72 2.89
N HIS A 256 21.90 6.02 2.25
CA HIS A 256 20.88 5.23 2.93
C HIS A 256 21.51 4.05 3.71
N ALA A 257 22.45 3.33 3.12
CA ALA A 257 23.19 2.26 3.77
C ALA A 257 24.01 2.74 4.97
N ASP A 258 24.72 3.87 4.80
CA ASP A 258 25.50 4.49 5.85
C ASP A 258 24.62 4.97 7.01
N PHE A 259 23.47 5.58 6.70
CA PHE A 259 22.49 5.98 7.69
C PHE A 259 21.97 4.80 8.52
N ILE A 260 21.60 3.69 7.87
CA ILE A 260 21.15 2.48 8.57
C ILE A 260 22.22 1.99 9.54
N LYS A 261 23.47 1.90 9.07
CA LYS A 261 24.60 1.43 9.89
C LYS A 261 24.89 2.37 11.07
N GLU A 262 25.06 3.65 10.78
CA GLU A 262 25.54 4.62 11.73
C GLU A 262 24.46 5.02 12.75
N PHE A 263 23.26 5.37 12.27
CA PHE A 263 22.17 5.73 13.17
C PHE A 263 21.65 4.52 13.94
N GLY A 264 21.62 3.34 13.31
CA GLY A 264 21.30 2.09 14.00
C GLY A 264 22.28 1.77 15.13
N ALA A 265 23.57 2.00 14.92
CA ALA A 265 24.60 1.86 15.96
C ALA A 265 24.39 2.88 17.08
N TYR A 266 24.13 4.14 16.73
CA TYR A 266 23.88 5.22 17.69
C TYR A 266 22.67 4.91 18.59
N LEU A 267 21.57 4.40 18.01
CA LEU A 267 20.40 3.98 18.80
C LEU A 267 20.72 2.80 19.74
N ALA A 268 21.52 1.85 19.27
CA ALA A 268 21.93 0.70 20.07
C ALA A 268 22.79 1.12 21.29
N GLU A 269 23.71 2.08 21.13
CA GLU A 269 24.50 2.66 22.23
C GLU A 269 23.62 3.34 23.29
N LEU A 270 22.50 3.95 22.86
CA LEU A 270 21.51 4.56 23.75
C LEU A 270 20.52 3.54 24.36
N ASN A 271 20.68 2.24 24.09
CA ASN A 271 19.74 1.18 24.50
C ASN A 271 18.30 1.43 24.02
N LEU A 272 18.14 1.97 22.81
CA LEU A 272 16.88 2.10 22.14
C LEU A 272 16.64 0.88 21.22
N PRO A 273 15.48 0.19 21.33
CA PRO A 273 15.22 -1.03 20.57
C PRO A 273 14.79 -0.76 19.11
N THR A 274 14.62 0.50 18.75
CA THR A 274 14.15 0.91 17.42
C THR A 274 15.12 0.46 16.34
N ARG A 275 14.62 -0.28 15.35
CA ARG A 275 15.39 -0.72 14.18
C ARG A 275 15.08 0.15 12.96
N MET A 276 15.90 0.02 11.92
CA MET A 276 15.75 0.79 10.70
C MET A 276 14.89 0.01 9.69
N LEU A 277 14.09 0.72 8.88
CA LEU A 277 13.56 0.15 7.65
C LEU A 277 14.64 0.22 6.57
N LEU A 278 14.90 -0.91 5.89
CA LEU A 278 15.69 -0.92 4.68
C LEU A 278 14.78 -0.57 3.51
N GLY A 279 14.97 0.58 2.92
CA GLY A 279 14.15 1.13 1.86
C GLY A 279 13.10 2.13 2.39
N ASP A 280 11.86 1.72 2.54
CA ASP A 280 10.68 2.60 2.63
C ASP A 280 10.57 3.44 1.34
N ASN A 281 10.86 2.75 0.22
CA ASN A 281 11.02 3.33 -1.11
C ASN A 281 9.68 3.81 -1.68
N SER A 282 9.77 4.86 -2.51
CA SER A 282 8.63 5.55 -3.15
C SER A 282 7.75 4.64 -4.02
N ASP A 283 8.31 3.57 -4.57
CA ASP A 283 7.55 2.52 -5.25
C ASP A 283 8.41 1.25 -5.42
N ALA A 284 7.82 0.20 -5.98
CA ALA A 284 8.50 -1.08 -6.12
C ALA A 284 9.61 -1.07 -7.20
N THR A 285 9.62 -0.07 -8.12
CA THR A 285 10.59 -0.03 -9.23
C THR A 285 11.99 0.39 -8.79
N THR A 286 12.12 1.05 -7.65
CA THR A 286 13.37 1.62 -7.15
C THR A 286 14.20 0.64 -6.32
N PHE A 287 14.05 -0.65 -6.57
CA PHE A 287 14.70 -1.74 -5.84
C PHE A 287 16.20 -1.58 -5.66
N ASP A 288 16.90 -1.08 -6.68
CA ASP A 288 18.37 -0.94 -6.64
C ASP A 288 18.86 0.01 -5.53
N PHE A 289 17.98 0.86 -5.03
CA PHE A 289 18.29 1.78 -3.93
C PHE A 289 18.70 1.04 -2.64
N ILE A 290 18.18 -0.15 -2.38
CA ILE A 290 18.49 -0.91 -1.17
C ILE A 290 19.75 -1.76 -1.28
N LEU A 291 20.31 -1.95 -2.48
CA LEU A 291 21.41 -2.90 -2.73
C LEU A 291 22.67 -2.66 -1.88
N PRO A 292 23.17 -1.43 -1.67
CA PRO A 292 24.35 -1.21 -0.84
C PRO A 292 24.18 -1.71 0.60
N ALA A 293 23.02 -1.45 1.22
CA ALA A 293 22.75 -1.94 2.56
C ALA A 293 22.47 -3.45 2.59
N LEU A 294 21.73 -3.96 1.60
CA LEU A 294 21.45 -5.39 1.47
C LEU A 294 22.72 -6.23 1.35
N ASN A 295 23.72 -5.72 0.63
CA ASN A 295 25.01 -6.40 0.41
C ASN A 295 26.05 -6.14 1.50
N ASN A 296 25.74 -5.33 2.51
CA ASN A 296 26.63 -5.04 3.64
C ASN A 296 26.14 -5.71 4.92
N SER A 297 26.76 -6.81 5.33
CA SER A 297 26.38 -7.57 6.54
C SER A 297 26.44 -6.76 7.85
N GLU A 298 27.20 -5.66 7.89
CA GLU A 298 27.28 -4.80 9.08
C GLU A 298 25.99 -4.00 9.32
N THR A 299 25.16 -3.80 8.28
CA THR A 299 23.85 -3.12 8.39
C THR A 299 22.77 -4.04 8.92
N HIS A 300 22.84 -5.35 8.63
CA HIS A 300 21.74 -6.30 8.83
C HIS A 300 21.21 -6.34 10.26
N LYS A 301 22.11 -6.24 11.26
CA LYS A 301 21.75 -6.26 12.68
C LYS A 301 20.89 -5.06 13.11
N TYR A 302 20.87 -3.99 12.33
CA TYR A 302 20.09 -2.78 12.59
C TYR A 302 18.78 -2.73 11.80
N ILE A 303 18.60 -3.60 10.79
CA ILE A 303 17.41 -3.65 9.93
C ILE A 303 16.28 -4.39 10.66
N GLY A 304 15.11 -3.77 10.73
CA GLY A 304 13.89 -4.36 11.29
C GLY A 304 13.01 -5.01 10.22
N ALA A 305 12.96 -4.43 9.03
CA ALA A 305 12.25 -4.96 7.87
C ALA A 305 12.82 -4.36 6.58
N VAL A 306 12.62 -5.06 5.46
CA VAL A 306 12.74 -4.46 4.11
C VAL A 306 11.39 -3.84 3.77
N SER A 307 11.37 -2.62 3.20
CA SER A 307 10.12 -1.89 2.94
C SER A 307 10.11 -1.21 1.58
N PHE A 308 8.95 -1.28 0.91
CA PHE A 308 8.63 -0.49 -0.27
C PHE A 308 7.19 0.00 -0.20
N HIS A 309 6.83 0.97 -1.07
CA HIS A 309 5.46 1.43 -1.24
C HIS A 309 4.84 0.82 -2.50
N SER A 310 3.55 0.53 -2.47
CA SER A 310 2.89 -0.19 -3.56
C SER A 310 2.31 0.71 -4.66
N TRP A 311 2.74 1.97 -4.74
CA TRP A 311 2.17 2.96 -5.65
C TRP A 311 2.29 2.55 -7.12
N ARG A 312 3.43 1.99 -7.52
CA ARG A 312 3.76 1.61 -8.90
C ARG A 312 4.69 0.41 -8.95
N GLY A 313 4.78 -0.23 -10.12
CA GLY A 313 5.81 -1.23 -10.41
C GLY A 313 5.63 -2.57 -9.70
N CYS A 314 4.42 -2.88 -9.26
CA CYS A 314 4.09 -4.11 -8.53
C CYS A 314 3.78 -5.28 -9.50
N ASP A 315 4.58 -5.49 -10.53
CA ASP A 315 4.54 -6.73 -11.31
C ASP A 315 5.17 -7.90 -10.53
N ASP A 316 4.84 -9.12 -10.91
CA ASP A 316 5.23 -10.34 -10.16
C ASP A 316 6.73 -10.49 -10.04
N VAL A 317 7.51 -10.12 -11.06
CA VAL A 317 8.97 -10.22 -11.05
C VAL A 317 9.57 -9.24 -10.07
N THR A 318 9.07 -8.00 -10.08
CA THR A 318 9.53 -6.94 -9.16
C THR A 318 9.14 -7.26 -7.73
N LEU A 319 7.91 -7.70 -7.49
CA LEU A 319 7.45 -8.13 -6.15
C LEU A 319 8.31 -9.27 -5.59
N LYS A 320 8.66 -10.24 -6.45
CA LYS A 320 9.52 -11.34 -6.04
C LYS A 320 10.93 -10.87 -5.64
N LYS A 321 11.53 -9.86 -6.30
CA LYS A 321 12.83 -9.31 -5.91
C LYS A 321 12.80 -8.79 -4.46
N TRP A 322 11.76 -8.06 -4.09
CA TRP A 322 11.57 -7.53 -2.73
C TRP A 322 11.44 -8.66 -1.71
N ALA A 323 10.64 -9.68 -2.02
CA ALA A 323 10.50 -10.85 -1.17
C ALA A 323 11.83 -11.59 -0.96
N ASP A 324 12.57 -11.83 -2.05
CA ASP A 324 13.86 -12.51 -2.01
C ASP A 324 14.91 -11.71 -1.21
N ALA A 325 14.89 -10.36 -1.31
CA ALA A 325 15.78 -9.49 -0.54
C ALA A 325 15.54 -9.59 0.97
N ALA A 326 14.28 -9.52 1.41
CA ALA A 326 13.93 -9.67 2.82
C ALA A 326 14.33 -11.04 3.37
N LYS A 327 14.08 -12.10 2.59
CA LYS A 327 14.46 -13.47 2.92
C LYS A 327 15.98 -13.65 3.00
N ALA A 328 16.75 -13.04 2.10
CA ALA A 328 18.21 -13.16 2.05
C ALA A 328 18.89 -12.68 3.32
N ILE A 329 18.34 -11.68 4.01
CA ILE A 329 18.88 -11.16 5.28
C ILE A 329 18.05 -11.56 6.50
N ASN A 330 17.09 -12.48 6.30
CA ASN A 330 16.25 -13.04 7.36
C ASN A 330 15.50 -11.97 8.19
N VAL A 331 14.90 -11.00 7.52
CA VAL A 331 14.00 -10.01 8.12
C VAL A 331 12.65 -10.03 7.41
N PRO A 332 11.56 -9.55 8.05
CA PRO A 332 10.28 -9.47 7.37
C PRO A 332 10.28 -8.44 6.24
N LEU A 333 9.34 -8.62 5.29
CA LEU A 333 8.98 -7.60 4.31
C LEU A 333 7.80 -6.79 4.83
N LEU A 334 7.81 -5.49 4.58
CA LEU A 334 6.74 -4.57 4.92
C LEU A 334 6.33 -3.75 3.68
N VAL A 335 5.04 -3.56 3.46
CA VAL A 335 4.57 -2.52 2.54
C VAL A 335 4.29 -1.28 3.39
N GLY A 336 5.23 -0.31 3.37
CA GLY A 336 5.19 0.88 4.23
C GLY A 336 4.04 1.83 3.91
N GLU A 337 3.67 1.92 2.63
CA GLU A 337 2.46 2.58 2.16
C GLU A 337 1.75 1.71 1.14
N GLY A 338 0.58 1.23 1.53
CA GLY A 338 -0.30 0.45 0.68
C GLY A 338 -1.34 1.36 0.04
N SER A 339 -1.43 1.36 -1.24
CA SER A 339 -2.45 1.83 -2.17
C SER A 339 -1.89 1.73 -3.60
N THR A 340 -2.51 2.46 -4.54
CA THR A 340 -1.99 2.62 -5.90
C THR A 340 -2.13 4.08 -6.32
N ASP A 341 -1.24 4.54 -7.20
CA ASP A 341 -1.22 5.93 -7.67
C ASP A 341 -2.50 6.23 -8.47
N ALA A 342 -3.36 7.04 -7.86
CA ALA A 342 -4.74 7.23 -8.30
C ALA A 342 -4.99 8.61 -8.93
N ALA A 343 -3.96 9.45 -9.06
CA ALA A 343 -4.12 10.86 -9.45
C ALA A 343 -5.21 11.60 -8.62
N ALA A 344 -5.40 11.21 -7.38
CA ALA A 344 -6.48 11.66 -6.49
C ALA A 344 -6.48 13.17 -6.24
N HIS A 345 -5.32 13.83 -6.36
CA HIS A 345 -5.22 15.29 -6.28
C HIS A 345 -6.00 16.01 -7.40
N GLY A 346 -6.23 15.34 -8.52
CA GLY A 346 -7.05 15.85 -9.63
C GLY A 346 -8.49 15.33 -9.65
N TYR A 347 -8.74 14.16 -9.07
CA TYR A 347 -10.04 13.49 -9.08
C TYR A 347 -10.22 12.61 -7.84
N ALA A 348 -10.59 13.21 -6.74
CA ALA A 348 -10.74 12.51 -5.46
C ALA A 348 -11.89 11.49 -5.43
N GLU A 349 -12.93 11.68 -6.26
CA GLU A 349 -14.05 10.74 -6.40
C GLU A 349 -13.62 9.33 -6.83
N ILE A 350 -12.39 9.15 -7.33
CA ILE A 350 -11.84 7.84 -7.66
C ILE A 350 -11.92 6.87 -6.47
N PHE A 351 -11.83 7.36 -5.24
CA PHE A 351 -11.95 6.55 -4.04
C PHE A 351 -13.35 5.98 -3.78
N ASN A 352 -14.37 6.48 -4.48
CA ASN A 352 -15.72 5.90 -4.48
C ASN A 352 -15.94 4.89 -5.62
N GLU A 353 -15.01 4.76 -6.56
CA GLU A 353 -15.18 3.87 -7.70
C GLU A 353 -14.94 2.42 -7.32
N SER A 354 -15.86 1.56 -7.70
CA SER A 354 -15.75 0.12 -7.47
C SER A 354 -14.59 -0.53 -8.24
N THR A 355 -14.25 0.03 -9.39
CA THR A 355 -13.10 -0.40 -10.20
C THR A 355 -11.79 -0.14 -9.48
N PHE A 356 -11.64 1.04 -8.86
CA PHE A 356 -10.47 1.35 -8.05
C PHE A 356 -10.40 0.45 -6.80
N ALA A 357 -11.52 0.27 -6.12
CA ALA A 357 -11.60 -0.59 -4.93
C ALA A 357 -11.20 -2.04 -5.24
N LEU A 358 -11.63 -2.57 -6.38
CA LEU A 358 -11.26 -3.92 -6.82
C LEU A 358 -9.77 -4.00 -7.22
N TYR A 359 -9.26 -2.98 -7.93
CA TYR A 359 -7.86 -2.92 -8.33
C TYR A 359 -6.93 -2.89 -7.11
N GLU A 360 -7.23 -2.06 -6.11
CA GLU A 360 -6.47 -1.94 -4.87
C GLU A 360 -6.42 -3.27 -4.10
N ILE A 361 -7.56 -3.93 -3.90
CA ILE A 361 -7.59 -5.20 -3.17
C ILE A 361 -6.97 -6.35 -3.97
N ASN A 362 -7.06 -6.31 -5.29
CA ASN A 362 -6.37 -7.26 -6.16
C ASN A 362 -4.85 -7.12 -6.04
N LEU A 363 -4.34 -5.89 -6.01
CA LEU A 363 -2.93 -5.62 -5.75
C LEU A 363 -2.49 -6.19 -4.41
N TYR A 364 -3.25 -5.96 -3.33
CA TYR A 364 -2.93 -6.49 -2.01
C TYR A 364 -2.95 -8.02 -1.96
N THR A 365 -3.93 -8.64 -2.62
CA THR A 365 -4.00 -10.10 -2.71
C THR A 365 -2.77 -10.67 -3.40
N ARG A 366 -2.30 -10.07 -4.50
CA ARG A 366 -1.07 -10.46 -5.19
C ARG A 366 0.18 -10.24 -4.34
N ILE A 367 0.29 -9.09 -3.67
CA ILE A 367 1.38 -8.81 -2.73
C ILE A 367 1.40 -9.86 -1.61
N CYS A 368 0.26 -10.19 -1.03
CA CYS A 368 0.16 -11.22 0.00
C CYS A 368 0.63 -12.60 -0.50
N ALA A 369 0.25 -12.97 -1.70
CA ALA A 369 0.63 -14.26 -2.29
C ALA A 369 2.11 -14.34 -2.64
N ILE A 370 2.69 -13.29 -3.23
CA ILE A 370 4.05 -13.27 -3.78
C ILE A 370 5.08 -12.84 -2.74
N CYS A 371 4.80 -11.73 -2.04
CA CYS A 371 5.74 -11.14 -1.09
C CYS A 371 5.63 -11.74 0.30
N GLN A 372 4.47 -12.28 0.69
CA GLN A 372 4.18 -12.76 2.03
C GLN A 372 4.62 -11.73 3.11
N PRO A 373 4.11 -10.49 3.05
CA PRO A 373 4.58 -9.42 3.91
C PRO A 373 4.15 -9.63 5.36
N LEU A 374 4.90 -9.05 6.30
CA LEU A 374 4.50 -8.95 7.70
C LEU A 374 3.21 -8.15 7.86
N SER A 375 3.09 -7.07 7.11
CA SER A 375 1.91 -6.20 7.07
C SER A 375 1.89 -5.36 5.78
N ILE A 376 0.69 -4.94 5.39
CA ILE A 376 0.46 -3.88 4.40
C ILE A 376 -0.15 -2.70 5.17
N LEU A 377 0.54 -1.55 5.19
CA LEU A 377 0.09 -0.37 5.90
C LEU A 377 -0.69 0.54 4.94
N GLN A 378 -2.02 0.57 5.06
CA GLN A 378 -2.87 1.42 4.22
C GLN A 378 -2.44 2.89 4.26
N TRP A 379 -2.28 3.51 3.13
CA TRP A 379 -2.19 4.94 3.00
C TRP A 379 -3.57 5.52 2.61
N GLN A 380 -4.37 6.11 3.57
CA GLN A 380 -4.19 6.21 5.02
C GLN A 380 -5.46 5.74 5.74
N LEU A 381 -5.35 5.49 7.05
CA LEU A 381 -6.52 5.35 7.92
C LEU A 381 -6.91 6.70 8.54
N THR A 382 -6.72 7.79 7.78
CA THR A 382 -7.09 9.17 8.05
C THR A 382 -7.99 9.70 6.94
N SER A 383 -8.21 11.02 6.87
CA SER A 383 -9.03 11.63 5.81
C SER A 383 -8.34 11.73 4.45
N ASP A 384 -7.00 11.62 4.41
CA ASP A 384 -6.26 11.59 3.15
C ASP A 384 -6.22 10.17 2.59
N TYR A 385 -6.50 9.97 1.31
CA TYR A 385 -6.71 8.66 0.68
C TYR A 385 -7.71 7.77 1.45
N SER A 386 -8.67 8.38 2.10
CA SER A 386 -9.58 7.77 3.05
C SER A 386 -10.32 6.56 2.47
N LEU A 387 -10.52 5.55 3.33
CA LEU A 387 -11.43 4.42 3.08
C LEU A 387 -12.91 4.82 3.25
N LEU A 388 -13.15 6.01 3.83
CA LEU A 388 -14.47 6.56 4.08
C LEU A 388 -14.72 7.77 3.19
N TRP A 389 -15.99 8.12 3.04
CA TRP A 389 -16.43 9.28 2.27
C TRP A 389 -17.53 10.04 3.02
N GLY A 390 -17.63 11.33 2.79
CA GLY A 390 -18.55 12.22 3.50
C GLY A 390 -17.86 13.10 4.53
N ASP A 391 -18.61 13.90 5.26
CA ASP A 391 -18.18 14.79 6.36
C ASP A 391 -16.98 15.71 6.01
N GLY A 392 -16.96 16.21 4.78
CA GLY A 392 -15.93 17.15 4.31
C GLY A 392 -14.66 16.51 3.72
N ILE A 393 -14.51 15.18 3.72
CA ILE A 393 -13.40 14.51 3.07
C ILE A 393 -13.38 14.91 1.59
N TYR A 394 -12.27 15.52 1.12
CA TYR A 394 -12.14 16.10 -0.22
C TYR A 394 -13.29 17.01 -0.65
N GLY A 395 -13.90 17.73 0.30
CA GLY A 395 -15.05 18.60 0.05
C GLY A 395 -16.38 17.87 -0.15
N SER A 396 -16.42 16.56 0.14
CA SER A 396 -17.64 15.75 0.05
C SER A 396 -18.72 16.23 1.04
N LYS A 397 -19.97 16.01 0.67
CA LYS A 397 -21.14 16.35 1.47
C LYS A 397 -21.80 15.07 2.04
N GLY A 398 -22.60 15.27 3.08
CA GLY A 398 -23.35 14.20 3.72
C GLY A 398 -22.58 13.52 4.86
N PRO A 399 -23.20 12.53 5.54
CA PRO A 399 -22.60 11.85 6.66
C PRO A 399 -21.41 10.99 6.24
N LEU A 400 -20.50 10.76 7.19
CA LEU A 400 -19.39 9.82 7.03
C LEU A 400 -19.93 8.42 6.75
N ARG A 401 -19.42 7.76 5.70
CA ARG A 401 -19.83 6.43 5.29
C ARG A 401 -18.68 5.60 4.75
N PRO A 402 -18.66 4.28 4.92
CA PRO A 402 -17.70 3.41 4.29
C PRO A 402 -17.89 3.37 2.76
N THR A 403 -16.77 3.29 2.03
CA THR A 403 -16.74 3.00 0.59
C THR A 403 -16.59 1.50 0.35
N GLN A 404 -16.60 1.05 -0.90
CA GLN A 404 -16.27 -0.35 -1.21
C GLN A 404 -14.83 -0.69 -0.80
N ARG A 405 -13.89 0.26 -0.87
CA ARG A 405 -12.51 0.08 -0.38
C ARG A 405 -12.48 -0.33 1.09
N PHE A 406 -13.28 0.35 1.93
CA PHE A 406 -13.39 0.01 3.36
C PHE A 406 -13.84 -1.44 3.57
N TRP A 407 -14.86 -1.90 2.84
CA TRP A 407 -15.36 -3.25 2.97
C TRP A 407 -14.35 -4.31 2.49
N ASN A 408 -13.64 -4.03 1.39
CA ASN A 408 -12.54 -4.87 0.93
C ASN A 408 -11.43 -4.98 1.99
N ILE A 409 -11.03 -3.85 2.56
CA ILE A 409 -10.00 -3.81 3.60
C ILE A 409 -10.48 -4.50 4.89
N LYS A 410 -11.72 -4.29 5.30
CA LYS A 410 -12.30 -4.99 6.47
C LYS A 410 -12.27 -6.50 6.27
N GLN A 411 -12.56 -6.95 5.08
CA GLN A 411 -12.54 -8.35 4.70
C GLN A 411 -11.11 -8.92 4.72
N LEU A 412 -10.11 -8.21 4.19
CA LEU A 412 -8.69 -8.60 4.30
C LEU A 412 -8.20 -8.56 5.75
N ALA A 413 -8.59 -7.55 6.52
CA ALA A 413 -8.22 -7.38 7.93
C ALA A 413 -8.85 -8.46 8.85
N SER A 414 -9.82 -9.24 8.36
CA SER A 414 -10.37 -10.40 9.07
C SER A 414 -9.45 -11.63 9.05
N THR A 415 -8.34 -11.60 8.31
CA THR A 415 -7.30 -12.65 8.39
C THR A 415 -6.96 -12.94 9.85
N PRO A 416 -6.86 -14.21 10.28
CA PRO A 416 -6.52 -14.54 11.66
C PRO A 416 -5.22 -13.87 12.13
N ALA A 417 -5.16 -13.49 13.39
CA ALA A 417 -3.93 -12.94 13.97
C ALA A 417 -2.81 -13.99 13.97
N ASP A 418 -1.57 -13.55 13.81
CA ASP A 418 -0.37 -14.40 13.80
C ASP A 418 -0.47 -15.58 12.82
N ALA A 419 -1.14 -15.36 11.70
CA ALA A 419 -1.27 -16.35 10.65
C ALA A 419 -0.02 -16.40 9.77
N LEU A 420 0.37 -17.58 9.33
CA LEU A 420 1.40 -17.76 8.30
C LEU A 420 0.75 -17.69 6.92
N ALA A 421 1.45 -17.14 5.95
CA ALA A 421 1.05 -17.24 4.56
C ALA A 421 1.04 -18.70 4.13
N ILE A 422 -0.01 -19.11 3.42
CA ILE A 422 -0.13 -20.45 2.84
C ILE A 422 0.05 -20.30 1.32
N PRO A 423 1.03 -20.99 0.71
CA PRO A 423 1.16 -20.97 -0.73
C PRO A 423 -0.13 -21.45 -1.39
N VAL A 424 -0.61 -20.69 -2.38
CA VAL A 424 -1.87 -20.95 -3.07
C VAL A 424 -1.69 -20.79 -4.57
N SER A 425 -2.30 -21.65 -5.36
CA SER A 425 -2.34 -21.57 -6.80
C SER A 425 -3.77 -21.56 -7.32
N SER A 426 -3.98 -20.85 -8.44
CA SER A 426 -5.25 -20.80 -9.17
C SER A 426 -5.03 -21.23 -10.62
N SER A 427 -5.93 -22.06 -11.15
CA SER A 427 -5.93 -22.44 -12.57
C SER A 427 -6.35 -21.30 -13.49
N LYS A 428 -7.00 -20.25 -12.95
CA LYS A 428 -7.47 -19.09 -13.72
C LYS A 428 -6.65 -17.84 -13.40
N LYS A 429 -6.05 -17.25 -14.44
CA LYS A 429 -5.24 -16.02 -14.33
C LYS A 429 -6.01 -14.79 -13.84
N ASN A 430 -7.33 -14.76 -14.03
CA ASN A 430 -8.21 -13.69 -13.59
C ASN A 430 -8.81 -13.93 -12.20
N VAL A 431 -8.41 -14.99 -11.50
CA VAL A 431 -8.74 -15.26 -10.10
C VAL A 431 -7.45 -15.27 -9.29
N ASN A 432 -7.15 -14.16 -8.63
CA ASN A 432 -5.98 -14.02 -7.77
C ASN A 432 -6.34 -14.43 -6.34
N CYS A 433 -5.43 -15.16 -5.69
CA CYS A 433 -5.67 -15.74 -4.37
C CYS A 433 -4.52 -15.44 -3.42
N ALA A 434 -4.85 -15.28 -2.13
CA ALA A 434 -3.92 -15.32 -1.02
C ALA A 434 -4.54 -16.15 0.11
N ALA A 435 -3.74 -16.94 0.79
CA ALA A 435 -4.23 -17.78 1.88
C ALA A 435 -3.34 -17.65 3.12
N PHE A 436 -3.96 -17.82 4.29
CA PHE A 436 -3.32 -17.65 5.57
C PHE A 436 -3.85 -18.67 6.58
N GLY A 437 -3.00 -19.09 7.52
CA GLY A 437 -3.41 -20.00 8.56
C GLY A 437 -2.64 -19.81 9.86
N ASN A 438 -3.36 -19.78 10.96
CA ASN A 438 -2.80 -20.03 12.27
C ASN A 438 -3.05 -21.48 12.65
N MET A 439 -2.05 -22.33 12.35
CA MET A 439 -2.15 -23.78 12.52
C MET A 439 -2.32 -24.18 13.99
N VAL A 440 -1.83 -23.37 14.92
CA VAL A 440 -1.96 -23.63 16.37
C VAL A 440 -3.40 -23.47 16.84
N ARG A 441 -4.09 -22.49 16.29
CA ARG A 441 -5.49 -22.20 16.64
C ARG A 441 -6.51 -22.87 15.71
N GLY A 442 -6.04 -23.45 14.58
CA GLY A 442 -6.94 -24.01 13.56
C GLY A 442 -7.75 -22.93 12.81
N GLU A 443 -7.20 -21.72 12.69
CA GLU A 443 -7.87 -20.57 12.07
C GLU A 443 -7.29 -20.31 10.69
N TYR A 444 -8.14 -20.28 9.66
CA TYR A 444 -7.72 -20.14 8.27
C TYR A 444 -8.49 -19.06 7.53
N ALA A 445 -7.82 -18.41 6.57
CA ALA A 445 -8.44 -17.46 5.65
C ALA A 445 -7.98 -17.73 4.22
N VAL A 446 -8.90 -17.69 3.26
CA VAL A 446 -8.59 -17.69 1.83
C VAL A 446 -9.26 -16.47 1.21
N HIS A 447 -8.44 -15.56 0.67
CA HIS A 447 -8.89 -14.36 -0.02
C HIS A 447 -8.76 -14.55 -1.52
N MET A 448 -9.80 -14.21 -2.27
CA MET A 448 -9.87 -14.38 -3.72
C MET A 448 -10.43 -13.13 -4.37
N VAL A 449 -9.79 -12.66 -5.42
CA VAL A 449 -10.32 -11.59 -6.28
C VAL A 449 -10.67 -12.20 -7.62
N ASN A 450 -11.95 -12.16 -7.99
CA ASN A 450 -12.41 -12.52 -9.31
C ASN A 450 -12.49 -11.27 -10.21
N ASN A 451 -11.52 -11.12 -11.12
CA ASN A 451 -11.48 -10.06 -12.13
C ASN A 451 -12.23 -10.40 -13.42
N GLY A 452 -12.97 -11.49 -13.44
CA GLY A 452 -13.65 -12.02 -14.63
C GLY A 452 -15.16 -12.19 -14.46
N ALA A 453 -15.72 -13.06 -15.28
CA ALA A 453 -17.10 -13.50 -15.16
C ALA A 453 -17.30 -14.33 -13.88
N ASP A 454 -18.55 -14.48 -13.47
CA ASP A 454 -18.91 -15.41 -12.41
C ASP A 454 -18.53 -16.85 -12.79
N CYS A 455 -18.05 -17.58 -11.81
CA CYS A 455 -17.67 -18.99 -11.95
C CYS A 455 -17.74 -19.69 -10.58
N GLU A 456 -17.63 -21.01 -10.57
CA GLU A 456 -17.42 -21.76 -9.36
C GLU A 456 -15.90 -21.86 -9.07
N ALA A 457 -15.51 -21.80 -7.80
CA ALA A 457 -14.19 -22.20 -7.35
C ALA A 457 -14.25 -23.55 -6.63
N VAL A 458 -13.34 -24.43 -7.01
CA VAL A 458 -13.09 -25.71 -6.33
C VAL A 458 -11.77 -25.58 -5.57
N ILE A 459 -11.85 -25.47 -4.25
CA ILE A 459 -10.68 -25.24 -3.40
C ILE A 459 -10.31 -26.55 -2.70
N SER A 460 -9.06 -26.96 -2.83
CA SER A 460 -8.48 -28.16 -2.23
C SER A 460 -7.38 -27.84 -1.24
N GLY A 461 -7.07 -28.78 -0.36
CA GLY A 461 -6.02 -28.65 0.65
C GLY A 461 -6.51 -28.00 1.95
N ILE A 462 -7.83 -27.90 2.16
CA ILE A 462 -8.39 -27.40 3.42
C ILE A 462 -8.18 -28.47 4.50
N PRO A 463 -7.71 -28.09 5.71
CA PRO A 463 -7.48 -29.04 6.79
C PRO A 463 -8.72 -29.84 7.16
N ALA A 464 -8.54 -31.11 7.47
CA ALA A 464 -9.65 -32.05 7.69
C ALA A 464 -10.54 -31.73 8.92
N GLU A 465 -10.01 -30.96 9.85
CA GLU A 465 -10.73 -30.47 11.03
C GLU A 465 -11.71 -29.36 10.70
N VAL A 466 -11.50 -28.61 9.61
CA VAL A 466 -12.42 -27.55 9.16
C VAL A 466 -13.63 -28.20 8.49
N LYS A 467 -14.82 -27.99 9.05
CA LYS A 467 -16.07 -28.57 8.55
C LYS A 467 -16.95 -27.57 7.80
N GLU A 468 -16.80 -26.29 8.12
CA GLU A 468 -17.55 -25.20 7.53
C GLU A 468 -16.67 -23.95 7.43
N LEU A 469 -16.90 -23.14 6.42
CA LEU A 469 -16.27 -21.85 6.22
C LEU A 469 -17.33 -20.77 6.05
N LYS A 470 -17.16 -19.64 6.72
CA LYS A 470 -17.90 -18.42 6.40
C LYS A 470 -17.37 -17.86 5.08
N VAL A 471 -18.28 -17.41 4.26
CA VAL A 471 -18.00 -16.79 2.96
C VAL A 471 -18.43 -15.35 3.00
N TYR A 472 -17.51 -14.43 2.79
CA TYR A 472 -17.79 -13.00 2.68
C TYR A 472 -17.57 -12.54 1.24
N VAL A 473 -18.52 -11.75 0.72
CA VAL A 473 -18.46 -11.21 -0.64
C VAL A 473 -18.61 -9.70 -0.61
N THR A 474 -17.68 -9.01 -1.26
CA THR A 474 -17.78 -7.58 -1.53
C THR A 474 -17.70 -7.31 -3.03
N ASN A 475 -18.68 -6.56 -3.55
CA ASN A 475 -18.76 -6.11 -4.94
C ASN A 475 -19.61 -4.82 -5.02
N THR A 476 -20.10 -4.43 -6.18
CA THR A 476 -20.93 -3.22 -6.35
C THR A 476 -22.30 -3.29 -5.68
N LYS A 477 -22.74 -4.46 -5.23
CA LYS A 477 -24.06 -4.70 -4.62
C LYS A 477 -23.97 -5.12 -3.16
N ASP A 478 -22.93 -5.89 -2.86
CA ASP A 478 -22.76 -6.54 -1.54
C ASP A 478 -21.55 -5.95 -0.83
N CYS A 479 -21.71 -5.65 0.46
CA CYS A 479 -20.69 -5.10 1.34
C CYS A 479 -20.38 -6.13 2.43
N MET A 480 -19.37 -6.99 2.19
CA MET A 480 -19.00 -8.08 3.09
C MET A 480 -20.19 -8.96 3.47
N LYS A 481 -21.02 -9.32 2.46
CA LYS A 481 -22.20 -10.17 2.65
C LYS A 481 -21.77 -11.55 3.07
N GLU A 482 -22.29 -12.00 4.21
CA GLU A 482 -21.96 -13.29 4.82
C GLU A 482 -22.90 -14.39 4.33
N THR A 483 -22.29 -15.54 4.02
CA THR A 483 -22.93 -16.85 3.83
C THR A 483 -22.01 -17.92 4.41
N ALA A 484 -22.35 -19.19 4.29
CA ALA A 484 -21.51 -20.30 4.75
C ALA A 484 -21.46 -21.42 3.70
N VAL A 485 -20.37 -22.21 3.74
CA VAL A 485 -20.18 -23.35 2.87
C VAL A 485 -19.55 -24.50 3.64
N LYS A 486 -20.05 -25.74 3.42
CA LYS A 486 -19.51 -26.95 4.04
C LYS A 486 -18.22 -27.39 3.33
N VAL A 487 -17.32 -27.95 4.13
CA VAL A 487 -16.08 -28.58 3.63
C VAL A 487 -16.30 -30.09 3.63
N GLU A 488 -16.12 -30.71 2.48
CA GLU A 488 -16.26 -32.15 2.29
C GLU A 488 -14.94 -32.77 1.85
N ASN A 489 -14.36 -33.61 2.68
CA ASN A 489 -13.07 -34.28 2.42
C ASN A 489 -11.92 -33.31 2.05
N GLY A 490 -11.83 -32.16 2.71
CA GLY A 490 -10.80 -31.14 2.43
C GLY A 490 -11.04 -30.33 1.15
N LEU A 491 -12.23 -30.45 0.56
CA LEU A 491 -12.67 -29.72 -0.63
C LEU A 491 -13.84 -28.79 -0.27
N VAL A 492 -13.86 -27.64 -0.92
CA VAL A 492 -15.02 -26.73 -0.88
C VAL A 492 -15.34 -26.23 -2.29
N ARG A 493 -16.64 -26.11 -2.58
CA ARG A 493 -17.14 -25.40 -3.75
C ARG A 493 -17.79 -24.10 -3.31
N VAL A 494 -17.38 -22.99 -3.94
CA VAL A 494 -17.92 -21.68 -3.65
C VAL A 494 -18.13 -20.89 -4.94
N HIS A 495 -19.27 -20.22 -5.03
CA HIS A 495 -19.55 -19.31 -6.15
C HIS A 495 -18.73 -18.04 -6.00
N LEU A 496 -17.98 -17.67 -7.07
CA LEU A 496 -17.26 -16.42 -7.22
C LEU A 496 -18.05 -15.47 -8.11
N PRO A 497 -18.80 -14.51 -7.59
CA PRO A 497 -19.47 -13.52 -8.40
C PRO A 497 -18.50 -12.76 -9.31
N ALA A 498 -18.96 -12.32 -10.47
CA ALA A 498 -18.14 -11.48 -11.35
C ALA A 498 -17.68 -10.21 -10.64
N ILE A 499 -16.43 -9.81 -10.89
CA ILE A 499 -15.87 -8.53 -10.42
C ILE A 499 -16.09 -8.35 -8.90
N SER A 500 -15.54 -9.26 -8.11
CA SER A 500 -15.76 -9.32 -6.66
C SER A 500 -14.53 -9.71 -5.87
N PHE A 501 -14.57 -9.39 -4.59
CA PHE A 501 -13.63 -9.88 -3.58
C PHE A 501 -14.32 -10.84 -2.64
N ILE A 502 -13.78 -12.03 -2.50
CA ILE A 502 -14.35 -13.13 -1.72
C ILE A 502 -13.36 -13.56 -0.66
N THR A 503 -13.84 -13.79 0.55
CA THR A 503 -13.05 -14.34 1.64
C THR A 503 -13.74 -15.54 2.25
N LEU A 504 -13.02 -16.63 2.43
CA LEU A 504 -13.43 -17.75 3.25
C LEU A 504 -12.69 -17.67 4.59
N LEU A 505 -13.42 -17.80 5.67
CA LEU A 505 -12.87 -17.86 7.03
C LEU A 505 -13.34 -19.12 7.72
N SER A 506 -12.44 -19.83 8.38
CA SER A 506 -12.84 -20.90 9.32
C SER A 506 -13.46 -20.26 10.56
N ASP A 507 -14.57 -20.78 11.02
CA ASP A 507 -15.06 -20.50 12.37
C ASP A 507 -14.15 -21.17 13.39
N LYS A 508 -14.10 -20.57 14.59
CA LYS A 508 -13.44 -21.15 15.75
C LYS A 508 -14.14 -22.40 16.22
#